data_1cda5d7655caa2819ac7ba0d6e132427
#
_entry.id   1cda5d7655caa2819ac7ba0d6e132427
#
_cell.length_a   1.000
_cell.length_b   1.000
_cell.length_c   1.000
_cell.angle_alpha   90.00
_cell.angle_beta   90.00
_cell.angle_gamma   90.00
#
_symmetry.space_group_name_H-M   'P 1'
#
loop_
_entity.id
_entity.type
_entity.pdbx_description
1 polymer ?
#
loop_
_entity_poly.entity_id
_entity_poly.type
_entity_poly.pdbx_seq_one_letter_code
_entity_poly.pdbx_strand_id
1 'polypeptide(L)'
;MLSLLTINWNPDPELFNFFGISIRYYGLLWIIGLAFAYLIVQHQYRDRKIDEKKFEPLFFYCFFGILIGARLGHCIFYDWAYYQDHFVEMILPIKQTAAGWKMTGYTGLASHGGTLGLIIALWMYCRKTKMHYMDVLDMIAVATPITACCIRLANLMNSEIIGKPTDVPWAFIFEREDMLPRHPAQLYEAIAYFIFFLGMVWLCLLYTSDAADDRISVDL
;
A
#
# COMPACT_ATOMS: atom_id res chain seq x y z
N MET A 1 1.23 -2.53 -42.05
CA MET A 1 0.28 -2.08 -41.02
C MET A 1 0.22 -3.19 -39.97
N LEU A 2 1.02 -3.14 -38.91
CA LEU A 2 0.86 -4.05 -37.78
C LEU A 2 -0.49 -3.68 -37.17
N SER A 3 -1.45 -4.59 -37.16
CA SER A 3 -2.71 -4.40 -36.45
C SER A 3 -2.35 -4.24 -34.99
N LEU A 4 -2.56 -3.05 -34.45
CA LEU A 4 -2.45 -2.78 -33.03
C LEU A 4 -3.35 -3.79 -32.32
N LEU A 5 -2.77 -4.72 -31.59
CA LEU A 5 -3.47 -5.60 -30.66
C LEU A 5 -3.80 -4.79 -29.41
N THR A 6 -4.49 -3.66 -29.60
CA THR A 6 -4.95 -2.84 -28.48
C THR A 6 -5.93 -3.64 -27.63
N ILE A 7 -5.72 -3.60 -26.33
CA ILE A 7 -6.57 -4.28 -25.35
C ILE A 7 -7.61 -3.28 -24.87
N ASN A 8 -8.88 -3.52 -25.17
CA ASN A 8 -9.97 -2.75 -24.59
C ASN A 8 -10.13 -3.13 -23.12
N TRP A 9 -9.96 -2.13 -22.26
CA TRP A 9 -9.96 -2.31 -20.81
C TRP A 9 -11.12 -1.55 -20.17
N ASN A 10 -12.14 -2.29 -19.80
CA ASN A 10 -13.33 -1.76 -19.14
C ASN A 10 -13.90 -2.74 -18.12
N PRO A 11 -13.10 -3.20 -17.13
CA PRO A 11 -13.62 -4.07 -16.08
C PRO A 11 -14.60 -3.31 -15.21
N ASP A 12 -15.64 -3.97 -14.72
CA ASP A 12 -16.49 -3.43 -13.67
C ASP A 12 -15.63 -3.26 -12.40
N PRO A 13 -15.55 -2.07 -11.77
CA PRO A 13 -14.82 -1.88 -10.52
C PRO A 13 -15.45 -2.62 -9.34
N GLU A 14 -16.73 -3.01 -9.46
CA GLU A 14 -17.44 -3.76 -8.44
C GLU A 14 -17.36 -5.27 -8.73
N LEU A 15 -16.86 -6.04 -7.75
CA LEU A 15 -16.79 -7.49 -7.86
C LEU A 15 -18.16 -8.13 -7.65
N PHE A 16 -18.86 -7.73 -6.60
CA PHE A 16 -20.24 -8.12 -6.30
C PHE A 16 -20.85 -7.20 -5.24
N ASN A 17 -22.18 -7.19 -5.19
CA ASN A 17 -22.93 -6.48 -4.16
C ASN A 17 -23.50 -7.48 -3.16
N PHE A 18 -23.17 -7.29 -1.86
CA PHE A 18 -23.63 -8.13 -0.77
C PHE A 18 -24.44 -7.29 0.23
N PHE A 19 -25.74 -7.56 0.33
CA PHE A 19 -26.67 -6.80 1.19
C PHE A 19 -26.60 -5.27 1.05
N GLY A 20 -26.42 -4.76 -0.17
CA GLY A 20 -26.33 -3.33 -0.44
C GLY A 20 -24.94 -2.71 -0.22
N ILE A 21 -23.93 -3.52 0.11
CA ILE A 21 -22.53 -3.11 0.21
C ILE A 21 -21.80 -3.59 -1.06
N SER A 22 -21.36 -2.65 -1.89
CA SER A 22 -20.54 -2.96 -3.07
C SER A 22 -19.13 -3.33 -2.65
N ILE A 23 -18.72 -4.57 -2.90
CA ILE A 23 -17.34 -5.01 -2.73
C ILE A 23 -16.58 -4.71 -4.02
N ARG A 24 -15.58 -3.84 -3.93
CA ARG A 24 -14.77 -3.38 -5.05
C ARG A 24 -13.43 -4.08 -5.10
N TYR A 25 -12.94 -4.35 -6.31
CA TYR A 25 -11.58 -4.88 -6.53
C TYR A 25 -10.51 -4.08 -5.81
N TYR A 26 -10.65 -2.75 -5.76
CA TYR A 26 -9.69 -1.87 -5.08
C TYR A 26 -9.53 -2.23 -3.60
N GLY A 27 -10.63 -2.31 -2.87
CA GLY A 27 -10.60 -2.68 -1.44
C GLY A 27 -10.10 -4.10 -1.23
N LEU A 28 -10.51 -5.05 -2.08
CA LEU A 28 -10.07 -6.44 -1.99
C LEU A 28 -8.55 -6.58 -2.20
N LEU A 29 -8.00 -5.98 -3.25
CA LEU A 29 -6.57 -6.04 -3.53
C LEU A 29 -5.74 -5.32 -2.45
N TRP A 30 -6.29 -4.26 -1.87
CA TRP A 30 -5.68 -3.59 -0.72
C TRP A 30 -5.58 -4.52 0.51
N ILE A 31 -6.66 -5.22 0.83
CA ILE A 31 -6.71 -6.20 1.93
C ILE A 31 -5.73 -7.36 1.66
N ILE A 32 -5.67 -7.86 0.42
CA ILE A 32 -4.73 -8.90 0.02
C ILE A 32 -3.28 -8.42 0.20
N GLY A 33 -2.96 -7.20 -0.23
CA GLY A 33 -1.62 -6.62 -0.04
C GLY A 33 -1.23 -6.48 1.42
N LEU A 34 -2.16 -6.03 2.28
CA LEU A 34 -1.94 -5.95 3.73
C LEU A 34 -1.79 -7.34 4.37
N ALA A 35 -2.56 -8.33 3.91
CA ALA A 35 -2.45 -9.71 4.40
C ALA A 35 -1.08 -10.32 4.06
N PHE A 36 -0.58 -10.10 2.83
CA PHE A 36 0.78 -10.52 2.47
C PHE A 36 1.83 -9.82 3.33
N ALA A 37 1.72 -8.50 3.53
CA ALA A 37 2.65 -7.77 4.39
C ALA A 37 2.63 -8.33 5.82
N TYR A 38 1.45 -8.58 6.38
CA TYR A 38 1.29 -9.18 7.70
C TYR A 38 1.99 -10.53 7.81
N LEU A 39 1.73 -11.46 6.87
CA LEU A 39 2.30 -12.80 6.88
C LEU A 39 3.83 -12.78 6.71
N ILE A 40 4.35 -11.92 5.83
CA ILE A 40 5.79 -11.80 5.59
C ILE A 40 6.51 -11.28 6.82
N VAL A 41 6.01 -10.21 7.44
CA VAL A 41 6.63 -9.64 8.64
C VAL A 41 6.49 -10.60 9.82
N GLN A 42 5.34 -11.28 9.98
CA GLN A 42 5.16 -12.31 11.00
C GLN A 42 6.18 -13.45 10.85
N HIS A 43 6.38 -13.93 9.62
CA HIS A 43 7.38 -14.94 9.33
C HIS A 43 8.78 -14.49 9.75
N GLN A 44 9.19 -13.28 9.38
CA GLN A 44 10.48 -12.71 9.79
C GLN A 44 10.64 -12.57 11.31
N TYR A 45 9.55 -12.26 12.05
CA TYR A 45 9.59 -12.23 13.51
C TYR A 45 9.89 -13.61 14.10
N ARG A 46 9.28 -14.67 13.53
CA ARG A 46 9.52 -16.06 13.95
C ARG A 46 10.94 -16.50 13.64
N ASP A 47 11.42 -16.24 12.44
CA ASP A 47 12.77 -16.63 12.00
C ASP A 47 13.86 -15.97 12.85
N ARG A 48 13.66 -14.69 13.20
CA ARG A 48 14.57 -13.93 14.07
C ARG A 48 14.35 -14.18 15.56
N LYS A 49 13.42 -15.10 15.93
CA LYS A 49 13.06 -15.44 17.32
C LYS A 49 12.68 -14.22 18.15
N ILE A 50 12.03 -13.23 17.55
CA ILE A 50 11.51 -12.05 18.23
C ILE A 50 10.20 -12.42 18.90
N ASP A 51 9.97 -11.92 20.14
CA ASP A 51 8.74 -12.16 20.88
C ASP A 51 7.50 -11.75 20.06
N GLU A 52 6.58 -12.69 19.84
CA GLU A 52 5.34 -12.44 19.08
C GLU A 52 4.46 -11.34 19.69
N LYS A 53 4.57 -11.10 21.00
CA LYS A 53 3.89 -9.99 21.67
C LYS A 53 4.31 -8.61 21.16
N LYS A 54 5.45 -8.52 20.47
CA LYS A 54 5.89 -7.28 19.82
C LYS A 54 5.32 -7.12 18.41
N PHE A 55 4.89 -8.21 17.76
CA PHE A 55 4.41 -8.16 16.38
C PHE A 55 3.04 -7.49 16.24
N GLU A 56 2.05 -7.88 17.03
CA GLU A 56 0.70 -7.32 16.94
C GLU A 56 0.67 -5.79 17.07
N PRO A 57 1.37 -5.19 18.07
CA PRO A 57 1.43 -3.73 18.15
C PRO A 57 2.02 -3.06 16.91
N LEU A 58 3.00 -3.69 16.23
CA LEU A 58 3.61 -3.12 15.02
C LEU A 58 2.56 -2.82 13.95
N PHE A 59 1.66 -3.78 13.71
CA PHE A 59 0.58 -3.61 12.73
C PHE A 59 -0.28 -2.38 13.06
N PHE A 60 -0.69 -2.23 14.31
CA PHE A 60 -1.50 -1.08 14.72
C PHE A 60 -0.75 0.25 14.63
N TYR A 61 0.53 0.28 15.01
CA TYR A 61 1.35 1.48 14.86
C TYR A 61 1.47 1.89 13.38
N CYS A 62 1.75 0.95 12.48
CA CYS A 62 1.82 1.21 11.04
C CYS A 62 0.47 1.69 10.49
N PHE A 63 -0.61 0.98 10.80
CA PHE A 63 -1.95 1.29 10.28
C PHE A 63 -2.41 2.68 10.71
N PHE A 64 -2.39 2.96 12.01
CA PHE A 64 -2.82 4.27 12.52
C PHE A 64 -1.85 5.38 12.14
N GLY A 65 -0.54 5.10 12.11
CA GLY A 65 0.46 6.06 11.68
C GLY A 65 0.24 6.52 10.23
N ILE A 66 0.04 5.58 9.32
CA ILE A 66 -0.26 5.87 7.91
C ILE A 66 -1.59 6.61 7.78
N LEU A 67 -2.65 6.11 8.41
CA LEU A 67 -3.99 6.70 8.28
C LEU A 67 -4.05 8.13 8.81
N ILE A 68 -3.57 8.35 10.03
CA ILE A 68 -3.55 9.66 10.67
C ILE A 68 -2.62 10.61 9.90
N GLY A 69 -1.42 10.14 9.56
CA GLY A 69 -0.46 10.94 8.81
C GLY A 69 -0.98 11.34 7.43
N ALA A 70 -1.57 10.41 6.68
CA ALA A 70 -2.15 10.68 5.36
C ALA A 70 -3.31 11.68 5.45
N ARG A 71 -4.15 11.55 6.47
CA ARG A 71 -5.27 12.47 6.70
C ARG A 71 -4.80 13.85 7.08
N LEU A 72 -3.95 13.96 8.08
CA LEU A 72 -3.39 15.24 8.52
C LEU A 72 -2.58 15.91 7.41
N GLY A 73 -1.78 15.13 6.68
CA GLY A 73 -1.03 15.64 5.53
C GLY A 73 -1.95 16.23 4.45
N HIS A 74 -3.06 15.58 4.14
CA HIS A 74 -4.05 16.15 3.21
C HIS A 74 -4.64 17.44 3.75
N CYS A 75 -5.16 17.44 4.97
CA CYS A 75 -5.81 18.61 5.57
C CYS A 75 -4.87 19.81 5.69
N ILE A 76 -3.60 19.57 6.04
CA ILE A 76 -2.63 20.65 6.27
C ILE A 76 -2.06 21.21 4.96
N PHE A 77 -1.69 20.32 4.02
CA PHE A 77 -0.92 20.74 2.84
C PHE A 77 -1.79 20.99 1.60
N TYR A 78 -2.99 20.37 1.50
CA TYR A 78 -3.81 20.46 0.30
C TYR A 78 -5.10 21.26 0.49
N ASP A 79 -5.67 21.26 1.69
CA ASP A 79 -6.99 21.88 1.91
C ASP A 79 -7.10 22.61 3.27
N TRP A 80 -6.01 23.27 3.67
CA TRP A 80 -5.93 23.98 4.94
C TRP A 80 -7.00 25.08 5.07
N ALA A 81 -7.28 25.78 3.97
CA ALA A 81 -8.27 26.85 3.95
C ALA A 81 -9.67 26.38 4.40
N TYR A 82 -10.01 25.13 4.13
CA TYR A 82 -11.26 24.52 4.60
C TYR A 82 -11.14 23.97 6.02
N TYR A 83 -10.09 23.20 6.30
CA TYR A 83 -9.97 22.43 7.55
C TYR A 83 -9.60 23.28 8.77
N GLN A 84 -9.05 24.49 8.60
CA GLN A 84 -8.80 25.40 9.71
C GLN A 84 -10.08 25.78 10.49
N ASP A 85 -11.24 25.76 9.84
CA ASP A 85 -12.54 26.04 10.45
C ASP A 85 -13.37 24.78 10.73
N HIS A 86 -12.87 23.59 10.32
CA HIS A 86 -13.59 22.30 10.39
C HIS A 86 -12.75 21.19 11.04
N PHE A 87 -12.18 21.47 12.22
CA PHE A 87 -11.30 20.52 12.93
C PHE A 87 -11.93 19.15 13.22
N VAL A 88 -13.24 19.08 13.43
CA VAL A 88 -13.95 17.82 13.68
C VAL A 88 -13.89 16.93 12.43
N GLU A 89 -14.07 17.51 11.26
CA GLU A 89 -14.01 16.80 9.97
C GLU A 89 -12.57 16.40 9.58
N MET A 90 -11.56 17.06 10.15
CA MET A 90 -10.15 16.66 10.00
C MET A 90 -9.89 15.31 10.66
N ILE A 91 -10.48 15.07 11.85
CA ILE A 91 -10.21 13.89 12.68
C ILE A 91 -11.21 12.77 12.41
N LEU A 92 -12.49 13.11 12.24
CA LEU A 92 -13.57 12.15 12.05
C LEU A 92 -13.97 12.03 10.57
N PRO A 93 -14.37 10.81 10.11
CA PRO A 93 -14.79 10.60 8.71
C PRO A 93 -16.24 11.06 8.46
N ILE A 94 -16.58 12.24 8.97
CA ILE A 94 -17.91 12.85 8.89
C ILE A 94 -17.81 14.24 8.25
N LYS A 95 -18.88 14.68 7.63
CA LYS A 95 -19.00 16.03 7.05
C LYS A 95 -20.30 16.69 7.52
N GLN A 96 -20.21 17.95 7.91
CA GLN A 96 -21.39 18.75 8.24
C GLN A 96 -22.11 19.15 6.95
N THR A 97 -23.40 18.83 6.86
CA THR A 97 -24.27 19.17 5.74
C THR A 97 -25.46 19.97 6.25
N ALA A 98 -26.23 20.60 5.37
CA ALA A 98 -27.44 21.31 5.73
C ALA A 98 -28.48 20.41 6.46
N ALA A 99 -28.44 19.11 6.24
CA ALA A 99 -29.28 18.10 6.88
C ALA A 99 -28.68 17.51 8.18
N GLY A 100 -27.51 17.99 8.65
CA GLY A 100 -26.78 17.49 9.80
C GLY A 100 -25.50 16.76 9.45
N TRP A 101 -24.95 15.99 10.40
CA TRP A 101 -23.70 15.24 10.21
C TRP A 101 -23.93 13.98 9.36
N LYS A 102 -23.14 13.81 8.31
CA LYS A 102 -23.16 12.64 7.42
C LYS A 102 -21.81 11.94 7.45
N MET A 103 -21.81 10.62 7.58
CA MET A 103 -20.61 9.81 7.43
C MET A 103 -20.24 9.75 5.94
N THR A 104 -19.06 10.28 5.60
CA THR A 104 -18.55 10.35 4.21
C THR A 104 -17.33 9.49 3.97
N GLY A 105 -16.76 8.91 5.05
CA GLY A 105 -15.45 8.32 5.01
C GLY A 105 -14.34 9.39 4.96
N TYR A 106 -13.08 8.96 4.93
CA TYR A 106 -11.97 9.86 4.71
C TYR A 106 -11.81 10.13 3.22
N THR A 107 -12.31 11.26 2.76
CA THR A 107 -12.05 11.80 1.42
C THR A 107 -10.80 12.66 1.50
N GLY A 108 -9.81 12.37 0.66
CA GLY A 108 -8.52 13.06 0.68
C GLY A 108 -7.53 12.47 1.69
N LEU A 109 -6.57 11.74 1.15
CA LEU A 109 -5.43 11.16 1.86
C LEU A 109 -4.16 11.48 1.08
N ALA A 110 -3.15 12.06 1.75
CA ALA A 110 -1.89 12.44 1.14
C ALA A 110 -0.82 11.38 1.43
N SER A 111 -0.23 10.79 0.38
CA SER A 111 0.81 9.75 0.52
C SER A 111 2.04 10.25 1.30
N HIS A 112 2.47 11.50 1.07
CA HIS A 112 3.58 12.10 1.82
C HIS A 112 3.30 12.19 3.33
N GLY A 113 2.07 12.57 3.70
CA GLY A 113 1.63 12.58 5.09
C GLY A 113 1.61 11.17 5.68
N GLY A 114 1.15 10.18 4.92
CA GLY A 114 1.16 8.77 5.33
C GLY A 114 2.58 8.25 5.57
N THR A 115 3.53 8.59 4.71
CA THR A 115 4.94 8.23 4.90
C THR A 115 5.53 8.85 6.16
N LEU A 116 5.30 10.14 6.39
CA LEU A 116 5.77 10.82 7.61
C LEU A 116 5.14 10.21 8.86
N GLY A 117 3.84 9.94 8.81
CA GLY A 117 3.11 9.28 9.90
C GLY A 117 3.66 7.88 10.21
N LEU A 118 3.99 7.10 9.18
CA LEU A 118 4.63 5.79 9.34
C LEU A 118 6.00 5.91 10.02
N ILE A 119 6.86 6.85 9.58
CA ILE A 119 8.18 7.09 10.18
C ILE A 119 8.05 7.39 11.68
N ILE A 120 7.15 8.29 12.04
CA ILE A 120 6.91 8.65 13.44
C ILE A 120 6.36 7.45 14.24
N ALA A 121 5.40 6.73 13.68
CA ALA A 121 4.80 5.56 14.34
C ALA A 121 5.83 4.44 14.58
N LEU A 122 6.70 4.17 13.63
CA LEU A 122 7.79 3.19 13.76
C LEU A 122 8.81 3.65 14.82
N TRP A 123 9.13 4.92 14.85
CA TRP A 123 9.99 5.46 15.91
C TRP A 123 9.37 5.26 17.31
N MET A 124 8.07 5.57 17.47
CA MET A 124 7.34 5.35 18.72
C MET A 124 7.28 3.87 19.10
N TYR A 125 7.01 3.00 18.12
CA TYR A 125 6.99 1.55 18.29
C TYR A 125 8.35 1.03 18.80
N CYS A 126 9.44 1.41 18.14
CA CYS A 126 10.80 1.00 18.49
C CYS A 126 11.21 1.47 19.89
N ARG A 127 10.82 2.69 20.26
CA ARG A 127 11.01 3.21 21.63
C ARG A 127 10.30 2.35 22.69
N LYS A 128 9.06 1.95 22.41
CA LYS A 128 8.24 1.15 23.33
C LYS A 128 8.74 -0.28 23.45
N THR A 129 9.10 -0.91 22.33
CA THR A 129 9.49 -2.33 22.28
C THR A 129 10.98 -2.56 22.52
N LYS A 130 11.78 -1.49 22.55
CA LYS A 130 13.26 -1.50 22.63
C LYS A 130 13.90 -2.28 21.48
N MET A 131 13.25 -2.26 20.31
CA MET A 131 13.80 -2.81 19.06
C MET A 131 14.65 -1.74 18.35
N HIS A 132 15.65 -2.19 17.61
CA HIS A 132 16.43 -1.28 16.79
C HIS A 132 15.61 -0.84 15.57
N TYR A 133 15.64 0.46 15.27
CA TYR A 133 14.77 1.04 14.24
C TYR A 133 15.04 0.47 12.83
N MET A 134 16.33 0.28 12.48
CA MET A 134 16.72 -0.25 11.17
C MET A 134 16.28 -1.71 11.00
N ASP A 135 16.33 -2.53 12.06
CA ASP A 135 15.86 -3.93 11.98
C ASP A 135 14.37 -4.02 11.65
N VAL A 136 13.58 -3.09 12.21
CA VAL A 136 12.14 -3.02 11.93
C VAL A 136 11.88 -2.51 10.51
N LEU A 137 12.65 -1.51 10.05
CA LEU A 137 12.57 -1.02 8.67
C LEU A 137 12.92 -2.11 7.65
N ASP A 138 13.97 -2.89 7.90
CA ASP A 138 14.39 -3.99 7.02
C ASP A 138 13.28 -5.03 6.87
N MET A 139 12.62 -5.40 7.97
CA MET A 139 11.50 -6.34 7.92
C MET A 139 10.32 -5.81 7.11
N ILE A 140 10.00 -4.52 7.25
CA ILE A 140 8.91 -3.88 6.51
C ILE A 140 9.30 -3.69 5.04
N ALA A 141 10.57 -3.38 4.75
CA ALA A 141 11.05 -3.16 3.40
C ALA A 141 10.84 -4.39 2.50
N VAL A 142 10.99 -5.60 3.03
CA VAL A 142 10.74 -6.85 2.28
C VAL A 142 9.27 -7.01 1.91
N ALA A 143 8.35 -6.58 2.78
CA ALA A 143 6.91 -6.72 2.57
C ALA A 143 6.32 -5.58 1.71
N THR A 144 6.97 -4.43 1.64
CA THR A 144 6.46 -3.23 0.94
C THR A 144 6.23 -3.46 -0.56
N PRO A 145 7.13 -4.10 -1.33
CA PRO A 145 6.94 -4.24 -2.77
C PRO A 145 5.74 -5.08 -3.16
N ILE A 146 5.41 -6.17 -2.43
CA ILE A 146 4.22 -6.97 -2.74
C ILE A 146 2.94 -6.20 -2.45
N THR A 147 2.91 -5.39 -1.40
CA THR A 147 1.78 -4.50 -1.11
C THR A 147 1.63 -3.44 -2.20
N ALA A 148 2.74 -2.84 -2.65
CA ALA A 148 2.74 -1.88 -3.74
C ALA A 148 2.24 -2.52 -5.06
N CYS A 149 2.65 -3.75 -5.36
CA CYS A 149 2.14 -4.51 -6.50
C CYS A 149 0.61 -4.65 -6.45
N CYS A 150 0.06 -5.08 -5.33
CA CYS A 150 -1.40 -5.19 -5.15
C CYS A 150 -2.12 -3.85 -5.34
N ILE A 151 -1.55 -2.75 -4.84
CA ILE A 151 -2.12 -1.40 -5.01
C ILE A 151 -2.10 -0.99 -6.50
N ARG A 152 -1.03 -1.28 -7.25
CA ARG A 152 -0.97 -0.98 -8.68
C ARG A 152 -1.97 -1.81 -9.50
N LEU A 153 -2.17 -3.07 -9.14
CA LEU A 153 -3.25 -3.88 -9.72
C LEU A 153 -4.64 -3.32 -9.38
N ALA A 154 -4.83 -2.78 -8.18
CA ALA A 154 -6.05 -2.10 -7.79
C ALA A 154 -6.31 -0.83 -8.63
N ASN A 155 -5.28 -0.02 -8.86
CA ASN A 155 -5.37 1.14 -9.75
C ASN A 155 -5.71 0.73 -11.20
N LEU A 156 -5.16 -0.38 -11.69
CA LEU A 156 -5.47 -0.93 -13.01
C LEU A 156 -6.96 -1.28 -13.13
N MET A 157 -7.53 -1.96 -12.13
CA MET A 157 -8.96 -2.31 -12.10
C MET A 157 -9.86 -1.07 -12.05
N ASN A 158 -9.42 0.00 -11.42
CA ASN A 158 -10.15 1.27 -11.38
C ASN A 158 -9.89 2.18 -12.59
N SER A 159 -8.98 1.81 -13.51
CA SER A 159 -8.52 2.68 -14.61
C SER A 159 -7.88 4.00 -14.12
N GLU A 160 -7.24 3.99 -12.97
CA GLU A 160 -6.58 5.15 -12.36
C GLU A 160 -5.08 5.17 -12.69
N ILE A 161 -4.48 6.37 -12.71
CA ILE A 161 -3.01 6.57 -12.90
C ILE A 161 -2.53 5.93 -14.21
N ILE A 162 -3.29 6.13 -15.28
CA ILE A 162 -2.98 5.63 -16.62
C ILE A 162 -1.75 6.30 -17.21
N GLY A 163 -1.08 5.60 -18.11
CA GLY A 163 0.11 6.10 -18.80
C GLY A 163 -0.19 7.10 -19.92
N LYS A 164 0.87 7.58 -20.54
CA LYS A 164 0.80 8.47 -21.71
C LYS A 164 0.23 7.74 -22.93
N PRO A 165 -0.40 8.45 -23.87
CA PRO A 165 -0.78 7.89 -25.17
C PRO A 165 0.42 7.25 -25.90
N THR A 166 0.19 6.13 -26.61
CA THR A 166 1.25 5.36 -27.26
C THR A 166 0.73 4.54 -28.42
N ASP A 167 1.63 4.18 -29.33
CA ASP A 167 1.36 3.35 -30.49
C ASP A 167 1.93 1.92 -30.36
N VAL A 168 2.33 1.50 -29.14
CA VAL A 168 2.84 0.14 -28.94
C VAL A 168 1.73 -0.92 -29.15
N PRO A 169 2.07 -2.13 -29.66
CA PRO A 169 1.06 -3.13 -29.99
C PRO A 169 0.29 -3.68 -28.78
N TRP A 170 0.78 -3.51 -27.57
CA TRP A 170 0.12 -3.91 -26.32
C TRP A 170 -0.49 -2.74 -25.55
N ALA A 171 -0.82 -1.63 -26.22
CA ALA A 171 -1.48 -0.50 -25.60
C ALA A 171 -2.87 -0.87 -25.08
N PHE A 172 -3.28 -0.28 -23.97
CA PHE A 172 -4.61 -0.41 -23.41
C PHE A 172 -5.46 0.81 -23.76
N ILE A 173 -6.73 0.57 -24.13
CA ILE A 173 -7.75 1.61 -24.24
C ILE A 173 -8.58 1.56 -22.96
N PHE A 174 -8.39 2.53 -22.10
CA PHE A 174 -9.15 2.66 -20.83
C PHE A 174 -10.47 3.36 -21.10
N GLU A 175 -11.49 2.59 -21.51
CA GLU A 175 -12.77 3.14 -22.01
C GLU A 175 -13.50 4.05 -21.01
N ARG A 176 -13.18 3.95 -19.71
CA ARG A 176 -13.75 4.84 -18.69
C ARG A 176 -13.08 6.20 -18.60
N GLU A 177 -11.88 6.34 -19.16
CA GLU A 177 -11.10 7.59 -19.13
C GLU A 177 -11.16 8.27 -20.50
N ASP A 178 -10.65 7.60 -21.53
CA ASP A 178 -10.72 8.07 -22.91
C ASP A 178 -10.55 6.89 -23.90
N MET A 179 -10.76 7.16 -25.19
CA MET A 179 -10.63 6.17 -26.25
C MET A 179 -9.23 6.13 -26.89
N LEU A 180 -8.23 6.71 -26.22
CA LEU A 180 -6.86 6.72 -26.72
C LEU A 180 -6.09 5.48 -26.26
N PRO A 181 -5.29 4.86 -27.14
CA PRO A 181 -4.37 3.81 -26.73
C PRO A 181 -3.28 4.39 -25.82
N ARG A 182 -3.09 3.80 -24.63
CA ARG A 182 -2.18 4.27 -23.60
C ARG A 182 -1.32 3.15 -23.05
N HIS A 183 -0.15 3.51 -22.52
CA HIS A 183 0.63 2.59 -21.72
C HIS A 183 -0.14 2.18 -20.47
N PRO A 184 -0.27 0.87 -20.16
CA PRO A 184 -0.79 0.41 -18.86
C PRO A 184 0.29 0.59 -17.78
N ALA A 185 0.54 1.85 -17.36
CA ALA A 185 1.60 2.20 -16.43
C ALA A 185 1.48 1.43 -15.11
N GLN A 186 0.26 1.25 -14.62
CA GLN A 186 -0.04 0.49 -13.41
C GLN A 186 0.45 -0.96 -13.51
N LEU A 187 0.25 -1.60 -14.68
CA LEU A 187 0.68 -2.98 -14.92
C LEU A 187 2.21 -3.08 -14.95
N TYR A 188 2.88 -2.11 -15.60
CA TYR A 188 4.35 -2.07 -15.63
C TYR A 188 4.91 -1.93 -14.21
N GLU A 189 4.35 -1.03 -13.42
CA GLU A 189 4.77 -0.83 -12.04
C GLU A 189 4.46 -2.05 -11.16
N ALA A 190 3.30 -2.70 -11.36
CA ALA A 190 2.96 -3.92 -10.63
C ALA A 190 3.98 -5.05 -10.92
N ILE A 191 4.35 -5.25 -12.18
CA ILE A 191 5.36 -6.23 -12.58
C ILE A 191 6.73 -5.87 -11.97
N ALA A 192 7.14 -4.61 -12.05
CA ALA A 192 8.40 -4.14 -11.47
C ALA A 192 8.44 -4.37 -9.95
N TYR A 193 7.38 -4.02 -9.22
CA TYR A 193 7.29 -4.27 -7.79
C TYR A 193 7.30 -5.76 -7.45
N PHE A 194 6.64 -6.58 -8.25
CA PHE A 194 6.66 -8.03 -8.05
C PHE A 194 8.06 -8.63 -8.24
N ILE A 195 8.77 -8.23 -9.29
CA ILE A 195 10.17 -8.64 -9.53
C ILE A 195 11.05 -8.15 -8.36
N PHE A 196 10.87 -6.92 -7.92
CA PHE A 196 11.60 -6.36 -6.79
C PHE A 196 11.33 -7.15 -5.49
N PHE A 197 10.09 -7.55 -5.27
CA PHE A 197 9.71 -8.42 -4.14
C PHE A 197 10.46 -9.76 -4.19
N LEU A 198 10.48 -10.43 -5.34
CA LEU A 198 11.21 -11.69 -5.51
C LEU A 198 12.71 -11.52 -5.24
N GLY A 199 13.30 -10.41 -5.72
CA GLY A 199 14.70 -10.07 -5.44
C GLY A 199 14.97 -9.86 -3.95
N MET A 200 14.09 -9.15 -3.24
CA MET A 200 14.22 -8.93 -1.79
C MET A 200 14.11 -10.22 -1.00
N VAL A 201 13.17 -11.09 -1.35
CA VAL A 201 13.02 -12.43 -0.71
C VAL A 201 14.27 -13.28 -0.95
N TRP A 202 14.76 -13.28 -2.20
CA TRP A 202 15.97 -14.02 -2.54
C TRP A 202 17.20 -13.53 -1.75
N LEU A 203 17.40 -12.23 -1.64
CA LEU A 203 18.48 -11.64 -0.82
C LEU A 203 18.33 -12.01 0.66
N CYS A 204 17.11 -11.97 1.20
CA CYS A 204 16.87 -12.39 2.58
C CYS A 204 17.25 -13.86 2.81
N LEU A 205 16.91 -14.75 1.87
CA LEU A 205 17.23 -16.18 1.98
C LEU A 205 18.74 -16.42 1.91
N LEU A 206 19.48 -15.73 1.04
CA LEU A 206 20.94 -15.81 0.97
C LEU A 206 21.58 -15.35 2.29
N TYR A 207 21.18 -14.18 2.79
CA TYR A 207 21.76 -13.62 4.01
C TYR A 207 21.50 -14.49 5.24
N THR A 208 20.34 -15.16 5.34
CA THR A 208 20.05 -16.08 6.42
C THR A 208 20.83 -17.39 6.31
N SER A 209 21.13 -17.84 5.09
CA SER A 209 21.97 -19.01 4.83
C SER A 209 23.42 -18.77 5.27
N ASP A 210 24.02 -17.64 4.85
CA ASP A 210 25.39 -17.29 5.21
C ASP A 210 25.55 -17.11 6.72
N ALA A 211 24.60 -16.48 7.40
CA ALA A 211 24.63 -16.34 8.85
C ALA A 211 24.46 -17.69 9.62
N ALA A 212 23.84 -18.68 8.99
CA ALA A 212 23.75 -20.02 9.56
C ALA A 212 25.07 -20.80 9.41
N ASP A 213 25.74 -20.67 8.25
CA ASP A 213 27.03 -21.31 7.99
C ASP A 213 28.16 -20.70 8.86
N ASP A 214 28.17 -19.41 9.07
CA ASP A 214 29.12 -18.76 9.98
C ASP A 214 29.00 -19.24 11.43
N ARG A 215 27.78 -19.54 11.92
CA ARG A 215 27.58 -20.09 13.27
C ARG A 215 28.09 -21.51 13.40
N ILE A 216 27.95 -22.35 12.38
CA ILE A 216 28.45 -23.73 12.39
C ILE A 216 29.98 -23.74 12.37
N SER A 217 30.61 -22.76 11.71
CA SER A 217 32.08 -22.68 11.63
C SER A 217 32.75 -22.16 12.92
N VAL A 218 32.01 -21.53 13.83
CA VAL A 218 32.53 -21.04 15.12
C VAL A 218 32.39 -22.09 16.23
N ASP A 219 31.48 -23.05 16.06
CA ASP A 219 31.25 -24.13 17.04
C ASP A 219 32.08 -25.39 16.77
N LEU A 220 33.03 -25.37 15.80
CA LEU A 220 34.02 -26.38 15.50
C LEU A 220 35.42 -25.92 15.85
#